data_d0156b5b9b4278b35105d51e70b0be91
#
_entry.id   d0156b5b9b4278b35105d51e70b0be91
#
_cell.length_a   1.000
_cell.length_b   1.000
_cell.length_c   1.000
_cell.angle_alpha   90.00
_cell.angle_beta   90.00
_cell.angle_gamma   90.00
#
_symmetry.space_group_name_H-M   'P 1'
#
loop_
_entity.id
_entity.type
_entity.pdbx_description
1 polymer ?
#
loop_
_entity_poly.entity_id
_entity_poly.type
_entity_poly.pdbx_seq_one_letter_code
_entity_poly.pdbx_strand_id
1 'polypeptide(L)'
;GKSTLAKVLAGIEKANSGEIYLDDENITGYDIDHRANAGIGYAFQQPPRFKGMTVARMLSLAAGKNLTEKESCDLLSAVGLCSEDYLNRQLDGTLSGGEMKRIEIATVLAKSHKVSIFDEPEAGIDLWSFSMLIKRFEEIHREKKECLILISHQEKIINMADKIMVIEDG
;
A
#
# COMPACT_ATOMS: atom_id res chain seq x y z
N GLY A 1 -1.55 -18.35 -4.29
CA GLY A 1 -1.90 -17.72 -5.58
C GLY A 1 -1.97 -16.19 -5.50
N LYS A 2 -2.89 -15.58 -4.72
CA LYS A 2 -3.16 -14.11 -4.77
C LYS A 2 -1.93 -13.26 -4.45
N SER A 3 -1.30 -13.46 -3.32
CA SER A 3 -0.11 -12.70 -2.90
C SER A 3 1.10 -12.94 -3.82
N THR A 4 1.23 -14.15 -4.37
CA THR A 4 2.28 -14.45 -5.36
C THR A 4 2.07 -13.64 -6.63
N LEU A 5 0.84 -13.59 -7.17
CA LEU A 5 0.52 -12.75 -8.32
C LEU A 5 0.83 -11.27 -8.06
N ALA A 6 0.43 -10.75 -6.90
CA ALA A 6 0.70 -9.37 -6.51
C ALA A 6 2.22 -9.07 -6.44
N LYS A 7 3.00 -9.99 -5.87
CA LYS A 7 4.48 -9.87 -5.82
C LYS A 7 5.11 -9.93 -7.21
N VAL A 8 4.60 -10.77 -8.10
CA VAL A 8 5.05 -10.83 -9.50
C VAL A 8 4.75 -9.51 -10.21
N LEU A 9 3.57 -8.93 -10.02
CA LEU A 9 3.21 -7.61 -10.58
C LEU A 9 4.11 -6.49 -10.04
N ALA A 10 4.46 -6.54 -8.77
CA ALA A 10 5.35 -5.56 -8.13
C ALA A 10 6.85 -5.76 -8.44
N GLY A 11 7.24 -6.85 -9.12
CA GLY A 11 8.64 -7.17 -9.42
C GLY A 11 9.44 -7.74 -8.25
N ILE A 12 8.75 -8.15 -7.17
CA ILE A 12 9.36 -8.81 -6.00
C ILE A 12 9.70 -10.28 -6.35
N GLU A 13 8.82 -10.92 -7.10
CA GLU A 13 9.01 -12.27 -7.63
C GLU A 13 9.02 -12.24 -9.16
N LYS A 14 9.77 -13.15 -9.78
CA LYS A 14 9.83 -13.26 -11.24
C LYS A 14 8.69 -14.12 -11.76
N ALA A 15 8.10 -13.71 -12.87
CA ALA A 15 7.17 -14.55 -13.61
C ALA A 15 7.91 -15.72 -14.26
N ASN A 16 7.32 -16.91 -14.23
CA ASN A 16 7.87 -18.09 -14.89
C ASN A 16 7.69 -18.02 -16.43
N SER A 17 6.59 -17.39 -16.86
CA SER A 17 6.23 -17.21 -18.27
C SER A 17 5.20 -16.09 -18.40
N GLY A 18 4.94 -15.66 -19.62
CA GLY A 18 4.01 -14.58 -19.92
C GLY A 18 4.65 -13.21 -19.92
N GLU A 19 3.85 -12.19 -20.15
CA GLU A 19 4.28 -10.79 -20.23
C GLU A 19 3.40 -9.90 -19.36
N ILE A 20 4.00 -8.84 -18.84
CA ILE A 20 3.35 -7.85 -17.99
C ILE A 20 3.48 -6.49 -18.65
N TYR A 21 2.36 -5.83 -18.84
CA TYR A 21 2.29 -4.49 -19.40
C TYR A 21 1.69 -3.52 -18.39
N LEU A 22 2.28 -2.34 -18.29
CA LEU A 22 1.73 -1.20 -17.58
C LEU A 22 1.45 -0.11 -18.62
N ASP A 23 0.17 0.17 -18.87
CA ASP A 23 -0.29 0.87 -20.06
C ASP A 23 0.26 0.15 -21.31
N ASP A 24 0.97 0.83 -22.19
CA ASP A 24 1.56 0.26 -23.42
C ASP A 24 3.01 -0.21 -23.24
N GLU A 25 3.58 -0.10 -22.04
CA GLU A 25 4.97 -0.44 -21.75
C GLU A 25 5.11 -1.87 -21.23
N ASN A 26 5.95 -2.68 -21.87
CA ASN A 26 6.29 -4.02 -21.39
C ASN A 26 7.29 -3.92 -20.23
N ILE A 27 6.82 -4.23 -19.03
CA ILE A 27 7.60 -4.16 -17.79
C ILE A 27 8.04 -5.55 -17.27
N THR A 28 7.89 -6.59 -18.08
CA THR A 28 8.17 -7.98 -17.66
C THR A 28 9.57 -8.15 -17.09
N GLY A 29 10.57 -7.55 -17.73
CA GLY A 29 11.98 -7.61 -17.31
C GLY A 29 12.39 -6.63 -16.21
N TYR A 30 11.46 -5.77 -15.76
CA TYR A 30 11.77 -4.75 -14.74
C TYR A 30 11.87 -5.38 -13.36
N ASP A 31 12.90 -5.00 -12.61
CA ASP A 31 13.02 -5.31 -11.19
C ASP A 31 12.08 -4.41 -10.35
N ILE A 32 12.09 -4.60 -9.03
CA ILE A 32 11.23 -3.88 -8.10
C ILE A 32 11.43 -2.35 -8.19
N ASP A 33 12.67 -1.88 -8.33
CA ASP A 33 12.98 -0.44 -8.37
C ASP A 33 12.47 0.19 -9.66
N HIS A 34 12.67 -0.46 -10.79
CA HIS A 34 12.17 0.00 -12.09
C HIS A 34 10.63 0.02 -12.10
N ARG A 35 9.96 -1.00 -11.53
CA ARG A 35 8.50 -1.02 -11.45
C ARG A 35 7.94 0.03 -10.51
N ALA A 36 8.59 0.26 -9.37
CA ALA A 36 8.21 1.35 -8.46
C ALA A 36 8.34 2.73 -9.14
N ASN A 37 9.40 2.93 -9.93
CA ASN A 37 9.60 4.15 -10.71
C ASN A 37 8.61 4.28 -11.89
N ALA A 38 8.19 3.16 -12.48
CA ALA A 38 7.16 3.13 -13.52
C ALA A 38 5.75 3.46 -12.97
N GLY A 39 5.56 3.43 -11.65
CA GLY A 39 4.33 3.84 -10.99
C GLY A 39 3.56 2.73 -10.28
N ILE A 40 4.23 1.65 -9.86
CA ILE A 40 3.62 0.58 -9.07
C ILE A 40 3.95 0.77 -7.60
N GLY A 41 2.92 0.97 -6.76
CA GLY A 41 3.02 0.94 -5.30
C GLY A 41 2.61 -0.41 -4.75
N TYR A 42 3.26 -0.88 -3.69
CA TYR A 42 2.95 -2.16 -3.06
C TYR A 42 3.01 -2.07 -1.54
N ALA A 43 1.92 -2.44 -0.87
CA ALA A 43 1.86 -2.63 0.57
C ALA A 43 1.92 -4.12 0.89
N PHE A 44 2.95 -4.52 1.66
CA PHE A 44 3.21 -5.91 2.01
C PHE A 44 2.17 -6.47 2.99
N GLN A 45 1.93 -7.76 2.95
CA GLN A 45 1.13 -8.45 3.96
C GLN A 45 1.76 -8.31 5.36
N GLN A 46 3.11 -8.39 5.43
CA GLN A 46 3.89 -8.13 6.65
C GLN A 46 4.82 -6.95 6.41
N PRO A 47 4.61 -5.82 7.10
CA PRO A 47 5.41 -4.62 6.90
C PRO A 47 6.87 -4.83 7.32
N PRO A 48 7.84 -4.35 6.53
CA PRO A 48 9.24 -4.37 6.91
C PRO A 48 9.51 -3.41 8.08
N ARG A 49 10.48 -3.76 8.95
CA ARG A 49 10.90 -2.93 10.08
C ARG A 49 12.22 -2.24 9.74
N PHE A 50 12.31 -0.94 10.06
CA PHE A 50 13.48 -0.12 9.77
C PHE A 50 14.02 0.48 11.08
N LYS A 51 15.10 -0.08 11.62
CA LYS A 51 15.75 0.47 12.82
C LYS A 51 16.33 1.87 12.57
N GLY A 52 16.14 2.78 13.51
CA GLY A 52 16.68 4.14 13.43
C GLY A 52 15.95 5.09 12.50
N MET A 53 14.77 4.69 11.97
CA MET A 53 13.94 5.53 11.12
C MET A 53 12.66 5.90 11.84
N THR A 54 12.32 7.19 11.86
CA THR A 54 11.05 7.67 12.39
C THR A 54 9.93 7.55 11.35
N VAL A 55 8.69 7.52 11.82
CA VAL A 55 7.49 7.50 10.96
C VAL A 55 7.49 8.70 10.00
N ALA A 56 7.75 9.92 10.50
CA ALA A 56 7.80 11.13 9.67
C ALA A 56 8.86 11.03 8.55
N ARG A 57 10.04 10.50 8.87
CA ARG A 57 11.10 10.31 7.88
C ARG A 57 10.72 9.27 6.82
N MET A 58 10.08 8.17 7.23
CA MET A 58 9.61 7.14 6.31
C MET A 58 8.54 7.70 5.34
N LEU A 59 7.57 8.45 5.85
CA LEU A 59 6.54 9.07 5.02
C LEU A 59 7.14 10.05 4.00
N SER A 60 8.09 10.89 4.42
CA SER A 60 8.79 11.82 3.52
C SER A 60 9.61 11.08 2.47
N LEU A 61 10.29 9.99 2.84
CA LEU A 61 11.03 9.16 1.90
C LEU A 61 10.09 8.53 0.86
N ALA A 62 8.97 7.97 1.30
CA ALA A 62 7.97 7.37 0.44
C ALA A 62 7.33 8.38 -0.52
N ALA A 63 7.07 9.61 -0.03
CA ALA A 63 6.55 10.71 -0.83
C ALA A 63 7.56 11.26 -1.86
N GLY A 64 8.86 10.95 -1.70
CA GLY A 64 9.94 11.51 -2.53
C GLY A 64 10.18 13.00 -2.31
N LYS A 65 9.66 13.58 -1.22
CA LYS A 65 9.81 14.99 -0.84
C LYS A 65 9.75 15.13 0.69
N ASN A 66 10.27 16.23 1.21
CA ASN A 66 10.04 16.57 2.60
C ASN A 66 8.57 16.95 2.80
N LEU A 67 7.88 16.14 3.60
CA LEU A 67 6.50 16.43 3.99
C LEU A 67 6.49 17.41 5.16
N THR A 68 5.53 18.33 5.15
CA THR A 68 5.22 19.14 6.32
C THR A 68 4.59 18.24 7.40
N GLU A 69 4.59 18.72 8.65
CA GLU A 69 3.91 18.04 9.75
C GLU A 69 2.44 17.79 9.42
N LYS A 70 1.74 18.79 8.87
CA LYS A 70 0.35 18.67 8.45
C LYS A 70 0.13 17.58 7.41
N GLU A 71 0.95 17.54 6.34
CA GLU A 71 0.84 16.51 5.30
C GLU A 71 1.06 15.11 5.88
N SER A 72 2.03 14.95 6.79
CA SER A 72 2.29 13.69 7.48
C SER A 72 1.12 13.29 8.39
N CYS A 73 0.53 14.26 9.08
CA CYS A 73 -0.64 14.09 9.91
C CYS A 73 -1.86 13.63 9.09
N ASP A 74 -2.10 14.25 7.95
CA ASP A 74 -3.22 13.90 7.07
C ASP A 74 -3.10 12.45 6.58
N LEU A 75 -1.88 12.00 6.22
CA LEU A 75 -1.60 10.62 5.82
C LEU A 75 -1.88 9.61 6.95
N LEU A 76 -1.41 9.89 8.17
CA LEU A 76 -1.64 9.01 9.31
C LEU A 76 -3.12 8.98 9.71
N SER A 77 -3.80 10.12 9.66
CA SER A 77 -5.23 10.20 9.96
C SER A 77 -6.06 9.39 8.97
N ALA A 78 -5.67 9.35 7.69
CA ALA A 78 -6.35 8.55 6.66
C ALA A 78 -6.33 7.03 6.95
N VAL A 79 -5.38 6.56 7.76
CA VAL A 79 -5.26 5.17 8.21
C VAL A 79 -5.65 4.98 9.68
N GLY A 80 -6.27 5.97 10.30
CA GLY A 80 -6.77 5.89 11.67
C GLY A 80 -5.68 5.97 12.75
N LEU A 81 -4.55 6.61 12.47
CA LEU A 81 -3.51 6.88 13.47
C LEU A 81 -3.59 8.34 13.92
N CYS A 82 -3.47 8.57 15.26
CA CYS A 82 -3.31 9.90 15.80
C CYS A 82 -1.90 10.41 15.48
N SER A 83 -1.83 11.52 14.76
CA SER A 83 -0.62 11.96 14.07
C SER A 83 0.50 12.43 14.99
N GLU A 84 0.18 13.24 16.01
CA GLU A 84 1.19 13.86 16.88
C GLU A 84 1.97 12.82 17.68
N ASP A 85 1.32 11.74 18.11
CA ASP A 85 1.93 10.67 18.90
C ASP A 85 2.86 9.79 18.09
N TYR A 86 2.67 9.71 16.76
CA TYR A 86 3.36 8.75 15.91
C TYR A 86 4.50 9.31 15.09
N LEU A 87 4.52 10.60 14.76
CA LEU A 87 5.52 11.18 13.85
C LEU A 87 6.97 10.93 14.28
N ASN A 88 7.25 11.07 15.58
CA ASN A 88 8.57 10.90 16.15
C ASN A 88 8.88 9.46 16.60
N ARG A 89 7.91 8.55 16.54
CA ARG A 89 8.14 7.15 16.91
C ARG A 89 9.02 6.46 15.88
N GLN A 90 9.86 5.56 16.36
CA GLN A 90 10.72 4.74 15.50
C GLN A 90 9.94 3.54 14.97
N LEU A 91 10.29 3.12 13.74
CA LEU A 91 9.75 1.93 13.09
C LEU A 91 10.44 0.66 13.62
N ASP A 92 10.29 0.42 14.90
CA ASP A 92 10.93 -0.68 15.63
C ASP A 92 9.90 -1.62 16.30
N GLY A 93 10.39 -2.44 17.22
CA GLY A 93 9.58 -3.42 17.93
C GLY A 93 8.57 -2.85 18.94
N THR A 94 8.54 -1.53 19.17
CA THR A 94 7.60 -0.87 20.10
C THR A 94 6.23 -0.62 19.45
N LEU A 95 6.15 -0.67 18.11
CA LEU A 95 4.91 -0.58 17.36
C LEU A 95 4.24 -1.96 17.26
N SER A 96 2.94 -2.00 17.51
CA SER A 96 2.12 -3.20 17.28
C SER A 96 2.08 -3.56 15.78
N GLY A 97 1.70 -4.81 15.47
CA GLY A 97 1.54 -5.24 14.07
C GLY A 97 0.53 -4.39 13.30
N GLY A 98 -0.60 -4.04 13.93
CA GLY A 98 -1.62 -3.21 13.31
C GLY A 98 -1.18 -1.75 13.09
N GLU A 99 -0.39 -1.16 14.00
CA GLU A 99 0.21 0.16 13.81
C GLU A 99 1.21 0.17 12.66
N MET A 100 2.09 -0.84 12.62
CA MET A 100 3.05 -0.99 11.52
C MET A 100 2.34 -1.15 10.17
N LYS A 101 1.29 -1.95 10.11
CA LYS A 101 0.49 -2.15 8.89
C LYS A 101 -0.13 -0.85 8.40
N ARG A 102 -0.72 -0.06 9.30
CA ARG A 102 -1.32 1.23 8.97
C ARG A 102 -0.27 2.24 8.49
N ILE A 103 0.89 2.30 9.14
CA ILE A 103 2.01 3.16 8.72
C ILE A 103 2.48 2.76 7.31
N GLU A 104 2.63 1.47 7.04
CA GLU A 104 3.00 0.98 5.71
C GLU A 104 1.98 1.40 4.64
N ILE A 105 0.69 1.22 4.90
CA ILE A 105 -0.36 1.68 4.00
C ILE A 105 -0.24 3.19 3.77
N ALA A 106 -0.01 3.98 4.82
CA ALA A 106 0.21 5.42 4.70
C ALA A 106 1.43 5.76 3.82
N THR A 107 2.51 4.94 3.83
CA THR A 107 3.65 5.16 2.92
C THR A 107 3.29 4.96 1.46
N VAL A 108 2.46 3.97 1.13
CA VAL A 108 1.97 3.78 -0.25
C VAL A 108 1.06 4.95 -0.66
N LEU A 109 0.21 5.42 0.26
CA LEU A 109 -0.69 6.56 0.02
C LEU A 109 0.04 7.92 -0.04
N ALA A 110 1.31 8.00 0.39
CA ALA A 110 2.10 9.25 0.41
C ALA A 110 2.49 9.75 -0.99
N LYS A 111 2.39 8.89 -2.01
CA LYS A 111 2.71 9.20 -3.41
C LYS A 111 1.60 8.66 -4.30
N SER A 112 1.26 9.39 -5.35
CA SER A 112 0.37 8.89 -6.40
C SER A 112 1.09 7.84 -7.24
N HIS A 113 0.40 6.75 -7.52
CA HIS A 113 0.86 5.66 -8.37
C HIS A 113 -0.06 5.50 -9.59
N LYS A 114 0.39 4.80 -10.62
CA LYS A 114 -0.51 4.31 -11.68
C LYS A 114 -1.32 3.12 -11.17
N VAL A 115 -0.65 2.25 -10.39
CA VAL A 115 -1.25 1.08 -9.76
C VAL A 115 -0.76 0.97 -8.33
N SER A 116 -1.69 0.89 -7.38
CA SER A 116 -1.39 0.59 -5.97
C SER A 116 -1.94 -0.79 -5.60
N ILE A 117 -1.08 -1.64 -5.07
CA ILE A 117 -1.40 -3.01 -4.67
C ILE A 117 -1.38 -3.10 -3.15
N PHE A 118 -2.47 -3.56 -2.55
CA PHE A 118 -2.59 -3.78 -1.11
C PHE A 118 -2.93 -5.24 -0.84
N ASP A 119 -2.03 -5.93 -0.15
CA ASP A 119 -2.20 -7.35 0.19
C ASP A 119 -2.73 -7.47 1.62
N GLU A 120 -4.02 -7.86 1.73
CA GLU A 120 -4.78 -7.96 2.98
C GLU A 120 -4.62 -6.70 3.86
N PRO A 121 -5.03 -5.52 3.36
CA PRO A 121 -4.86 -4.27 4.09
C PRO A 121 -5.60 -4.23 5.43
N GLU A 122 -6.61 -5.06 5.60
CA GLU A 122 -7.39 -5.20 6.83
C GLU A 122 -6.70 -6.04 7.93
N ALA A 123 -5.65 -6.79 7.61
CA ALA A 123 -5.04 -7.72 8.54
C ALA A 123 -4.46 -7.02 9.79
N GLY A 124 -4.98 -7.37 10.97
CA GLY A 124 -4.53 -6.82 12.24
C GLY A 124 -4.95 -5.37 12.51
N ILE A 125 -5.89 -4.83 11.75
CA ILE A 125 -6.45 -3.48 11.91
C ILE A 125 -7.81 -3.58 12.63
N ASP A 126 -8.06 -2.69 13.58
CA ASP A 126 -9.35 -2.57 14.25
C ASP A 126 -10.44 -2.06 13.32
N LEU A 127 -11.71 -2.32 13.67
CA LEU A 127 -12.87 -2.01 12.83
C LEU A 127 -13.01 -0.51 12.53
N TRP A 128 -12.64 0.37 13.47
CA TRP A 128 -12.74 1.81 13.28
C TRP A 128 -11.69 2.30 12.27
N SER A 129 -10.42 1.92 12.46
CA SER A 129 -9.32 2.24 11.55
C SER A 129 -9.55 1.64 10.15
N PHE A 130 -10.11 0.44 10.08
CA PHE A 130 -10.50 -0.18 8.81
C PHE A 130 -11.57 0.64 8.08
N SER A 131 -12.53 1.19 8.82
CA SER A 131 -13.57 2.07 8.22
C SER A 131 -12.98 3.36 7.65
N MET A 132 -11.95 3.93 8.27
CA MET A 132 -11.22 5.09 7.73
C MET A 132 -10.46 4.71 6.45
N LEU A 133 -9.80 3.57 6.44
CA LEU A 133 -9.09 3.06 5.27
C LEU A 133 -10.02 2.83 4.08
N ILE A 134 -11.20 2.23 4.29
CA ILE A 134 -12.22 2.06 3.25
C ILE A 134 -12.60 3.39 2.63
N LYS A 135 -12.89 4.41 3.44
CA LYS A 135 -13.21 5.76 2.93
C LYS A 135 -12.09 6.30 2.04
N ARG A 136 -10.82 6.08 2.43
CA ARG A 136 -9.69 6.53 1.63
C ARG A 136 -9.60 5.79 0.30
N PHE A 137 -9.84 4.49 0.27
CA PHE A 137 -9.90 3.72 -0.98
C PHE A 137 -11.05 4.19 -1.88
N GLU A 138 -12.23 4.46 -1.32
CA GLU A 138 -13.37 5.02 -2.06
C GLU A 138 -13.05 6.40 -2.67
N GLU A 139 -12.31 7.26 -1.95
CA GLU A 139 -11.86 8.55 -2.47
C GLU A 139 -10.94 8.38 -3.67
N ILE A 140 -9.89 7.55 -3.54
CA ILE A 140 -8.95 7.26 -4.63
C ILE A 140 -9.69 6.67 -5.84
N HIS A 141 -10.58 5.71 -5.60
CA HIS A 141 -11.40 5.11 -6.64
C HIS A 141 -12.28 6.14 -7.38
N ARG A 142 -12.88 7.06 -6.63
CA ARG A 142 -13.73 8.13 -7.20
C ARG A 142 -12.93 9.11 -8.07
N GLU A 143 -11.69 9.39 -7.72
CA GLU A 143 -10.81 10.26 -8.49
C GLU A 143 -10.39 9.65 -9.84
N LYS A 144 -10.48 8.33 -10.01
CA LYS A 144 -10.15 7.56 -11.24
C LYS A 144 -8.76 7.86 -11.82
N LYS A 145 -7.83 8.28 -10.98
CA LYS A 145 -6.45 8.59 -11.39
C LYS A 145 -5.48 7.43 -11.20
N GLU A 146 -5.89 6.44 -10.43
CA GLU A 146 -5.06 5.35 -9.97
C GLU A 146 -5.85 4.04 -10.01
N CYS A 147 -5.22 2.95 -10.43
CA CYS A 147 -5.78 1.61 -10.35
C CYS A 147 -5.46 1.01 -8.99
N LEU A 148 -6.49 0.57 -8.26
CA LEU A 148 -6.33 -0.13 -6.99
C LEU A 148 -6.47 -1.64 -7.20
N ILE A 149 -5.46 -2.41 -6.78
CA ILE A 149 -5.53 -3.87 -6.69
C ILE A 149 -5.57 -4.23 -5.21
N LEU A 150 -6.71 -4.74 -4.75
CA LEU A 150 -6.94 -5.08 -3.36
C LEU A 150 -7.12 -6.59 -3.22
N ILE A 151 -6.22 -7.24 -2.48
CA ILE A 151 -6.38 -8.64 -2.10
C ILE A 151 -7.08 -8.65 -0.75
N SER A 152 -8.31 -9.14 -0.71
CA SER A 152 -9.11 -9.12 0.52
C SER A 152 -10.21 -10.18 0.50
N HIS A 153 -10.67 -10.53 1.70
CA HIS A 153 -11.86 -11.35 1.93
C HIS A 153 -13.01 -10.52 2.53
N GLN A 154 -12.80 -9.22 2.72
CA GLN A 154 -13.79 -8.34 3.34
C GLN A 154 -14.85 -7.92 2.35
N GLU A 155 -16.12 -8.16 2.71
CA GLU A 155 -17.27 -7.82 1.87
C GLU A 155 -17.30 -6.34 1.46
N LYS A 156 -16.91 -5.43 2.35
CA LYS A 156 -16.84 -4.00 2.07
C LYS A 156 -15.87 -3.66 0.93
N ILE A 157 -14.70 -4.34 0.87
CA ILE A 157 -13.74 -4.17 -0.22
C ILE A 157 -14.28 -4.77 -1.51
N ILE A 158 -14.87 -5.96 -1.43
CA ILE A 158 -15.44 -6.65 -2.59
C ILE A 158 -16.55 -5.80 -3.23
N ASN A 159 -17.43 -5.22 -2.41
CA ASN A 159 -18.57 -4.44 -2.90
C ASN A 159 -18.18 -3.09 -3.55
N MET A 160 -16.99 -2.56 -3.28
CA MET A 160 -16.49 -1.34 -3.93
C MET A 160 -15.74 -1.61 -5.25
N ALA A 161 -15.42 -2.86 -5.56
CA ALA A 161 -14.60 -3.20 -6.72
C ALA A 161 -15.39 -3.11 -8.04
N ASP A 162 -14.78 -2.51 -9.08
CA ASP A 162 -15.33 -2.53 -10.44
C ASP A 162 -15.23 -3.92 -11.07
N LYS A 163 -14.17 -4.66 -10.71
CA LYS A 163 -13.90 -6.01 -11.22
C LYS A 163 -13.38 -6.90 -10.10
N ILE A 164 -13.81 -8.14 -10.10
CA ILE A 164 -13.38 -9.16 -9.15
C ILE A 164 -12.67 -10.27 -9.92
N MET A 165 -11.47 -10.61 -9.47
CA MET A 165 -10.71 -11.77 -9.97
C MET A 165 -10.68 -12.84 -8.89
N VAL A 166 -11.18 -14.04 -9.22
CA VAL A 166 -11.09 -15.22 -8.36
C VAL A 166 -9.91 -16.06 -8.81
N ILE A 167 -9.05 -16.45 -7.87
CA ILE A 167 -7.91 -17.33 -8.12
C ILE A 167 -8.15 -18.63 -7.37
N GLU A 168 -8.29 -19.71 -8.10
CA GLU A 168 -8.44 -21.08 -7.60
C GLU A 168 -7.22 -21.89 -8.05
N ASP A 169 -6.73 -22.78 -7.18
CA ASP A 169 -5.62 -23.73 -7.43
C ASP A 169 -4.30 -23.08 -7.89
N GLY A 170 -4.09 -21.80 -7.58
CA GLY A 170 -2.84 -21.09 -7.83
C GLY A 170 -2.86 -20.10 -8.96
#